data_089bd93393b043f4a5020579ed4daee2
#
_entry.id   089bd93393b043f4a5020579ed4daee2
#
_cell.length_a   1.000
_cell.length_b   1.000
_cell.length_c   1.000
_cell.angle_alpha   90.00
_cell.angle_beta   90.00
_cell.angle_gamma   90.00
#
_symmetry.space_group_name_H-M   'P 1'
#
loop_
_entity.id
_entity.type
_entity.pdbx_description
1 polymer ?
#
loop_
_entity_poly.entity_id
_entity_poly.type
_entity_poly.pdbx_seq_one_letter_code
_entity_poly.pdbx_strand_id
1 'polypeptide(L)'
;RYNLHYFDYLLQIETIDNQVDSQKKLIENWIENNPFGQGTAWEPYPTSLRIINWIKWHSLCKGLSEKAKLSLWNQVRWLGNRPEYHLQGNHLFINAKALLLASAFFSLDSNSKHFRKSISIIKKELQEQFLEDGAHFELSPMYHSLAMENLLD
;
A
#
# COMPACT_ATOMS: atom_id res chain seq x y z
N ARG A 1 -3.89 13.21 11.51
CA ARG A 1 -3.87 13.86 10.18
C ARG A 1 -3.41 12.87 9.11
N TYR A 2 -2.31 12.12 9.30
CA TYR A 2 -1.82 11.09 8.38
C TYR A 2 -2.81 9.95 8.16
N ASN A 3 -3.43 9.43 9.21
CA ASN A 3 -4.33 8.27 9.16
C ASN A 3 -5.52 8.47 8.19
N LEU A 4 -5.97 9.71 7.97
CA LEU A 4 -7.02 10.00 7.00
C LEU A 4 -6.63 9.68 5.56
N HIS A 5 -5.32 9.56 5.27
CA HIS A 5 -4.80 9.25 3.95
C HIS A 5 -4.53 7.75 3.74
N TYR A 6 -4.67 6.91 4.80
CA TYR A 6 -4.41 5.47 4.73
C TYR A 6 -5.58 4.68 4.15
N PHE A 7 -6.81 5.12 4.42
CA PHE A 7 -8.04 4.44 4.00
C PHE A 7 -8.23 3.04 4.62
N ASP A 8 -7.63 2.75 5.76
CA ASP A 8 -7.82 1.52 6.53
C ASP A 8 -9.29 1.31 6.95
N TYR A 9 -9.99 2.40 7.22
CA TYR A 9 -11.41 2.39 7.55
C TYR A 9 -12.31 1.82 6.43
N LEU A 10 -11.86 1.74 5.18
CA LEU A 10 -12.61 1.08 4.11
C LEU A 10 -12.75 -0.43 4.34
N LEU A 11 -11.85 -1.02 5.11
CA LEU A 11 -11.79 -2.44 5.37
C LEU A 11 -12.44 -2.83 6.71
N GLN A 12 -12.87 -1.86 7.51
CA GLN A 12 -13.60 -2.07 8.76
C GLN A 12 -15.08 -2.31 8.47
N ILE A 13 -15.40 -3.54 8.01
CA ILE A 13 -16.70 -3.81 7.45
C ILE A 13 -17.56 -4.63 8.42
N GLU A 14 -18.50 -3.99 9.08
CA GLU A 14 -19.68 -4.69 9.62
C GLU A 14 -20.88 -4.69 8.64
N THR A 15 -20.88 -3.89 7.57
CA THR A 15 -21.99 -3.80 6.61
C THR A 15 -21.54 -3.35 5.22
N ILE A 16 -21.09 -4.28 4.38
CA ILE A 16 -20.58 -3.99 3.03
C ILE A 16 -21.65 -3.37 2.12
N ASP A 17 -22.85 -3.89 2.08
CA ASP A 17 -23.84 -3.60 1.01
C ASP A 17 -24.41 -2.17 1.03
N ASN A 18 -24.47 -1.51 2.19
CA ASN A 18 -25.05 -0.17 2.30
C ASN A 18 -24.03 1.00 2.30
N GLN A 19 -22.74 0.72 2.33
CA GLN A 19 -21.68 1.73 2.48
C GLN A 19 -20.82 1.94 1.24
N VAL A 20 -20.87 1.05 0.25
CA VAL A 20 -20.00 1.10 -0.94
C VAL A 20 -20.09 2.45 -1.67
N ASP A 21 -21.28 3.00 -1.85
CA ASP A 21 -21.44 4.28 -2.54
C ASP A 21 -20.92 5.47 -1.73
N SER A 22 -21.04 5.42 -0.40
CA SER A 22 -20.44 6.41 0.49
C SER A 22 -18.92 6.34 0.46
N GLN A 23 -18.38 5.14 0.45
CA GLN A 23 -16.93 4.87 0.36
C GLN A 23 -16.36 5.32 -0.99
N LYS A 24 -17.07 5.09 -2.11
CA LYS A 24 -16.72 5.65 -3.43
C LYS A 24 -16.63 7.17 -3.40
N LYS A 25 -17.64 7.83 -2.81
CA LYS A 25 -17.64 9.30 -2.66
C LYS A 25 -16.47 9.80 -1.84
N LEU A 26 -16.07 9.08 -0.77
CA LEU A 26 -14.89 9.42 0.03
C LEU A 26 -13.60 9.33 -0.80
N ILE A 27 -13.44 8.28 -1.61
CA ILE A 27 -12.30 8.12 -2.50
C ILE A 27 -12.25 9.26 -3.53
N GLU A 28 -13.36 9.56 -4.18
CA GLU A 28 -13.44 10.62 -5.19
C GLU A 28 -13.21 12.01 -4.59
N ASN A 29 -13.78 12.27 -3.42
CA ASN A 29 -13.52 13.50 -2.66
C ASN A 29 -12.02 13.63 -2.30
N TRP A 30 -11.38 12.53 -1.88
CA TRP A 30 -9.95 12.56 -1.60
C TRP A 30 -9.13 12.91 -2.85
N ILE A 31 -9.47 12.35 -4.01
CA ILE A 31 -8.79 12.63 -5.29
C ILE A 31 -8.90 14.13 -5.64
N GLU A 32 -10.07 14.72 -5.44
CA GLU A 32 -10.33 16.12 -5.75
C GLU A 32 -9.59 17.10 -4.83
N ASN A 33 -9.45 16.74 -3.55
CA ASN A 33 -8.88 17.61 -2.53
C ASN A 33 -7.39 17.38 -2.25
N ASN A 34 -6.74 16.42 -2.92
CA ASN A 34 -5.33 16.13 -2.74
C ASN A 34 -4.59 16.16 -4.09
N PRO A 35 -4.19 17.35 -4.55
CA PRO A 35 -3.48 17.52 -5.82
C PRO A 35 -2.25 16.63 -5.93
N PHE A 36 -2.01 16.13 -7.14
CA PHE A 36 -0.93 15.19 -7.42
C PHE A 36 0.43 15.64 -6.89
N GLY A 37 1.06 14.80 -6.07
CA GLY A 37 2.42 15.00 -5.57
C GLY A 37 2.56 16.08 -4.51
N GLN A 38 1.48 16.56 -3.91
CA GLN A 38 1.52 17.66 -2.94
C GLN A 38 1.07 17.23 -1.54
N GLY A 39 1.76 17.78 -0.54
CA GLY A 39 1.42 17.60 0.87
C GLY A 39 1.64 16.18 1.42
N THR A 40 1.28 15.99 2.68
CA THR A 40 1.49 14.75 3.43
C THR A 40 0.74 13.56 2.86
N ALA A 41 -0.35 13.81 2.12
CA ALA A 41 -1.10 12.75 1.43
C ALA A 41 -0.26 11.98 0.39
N TRP A 42 0.80 12.61 -0.12
CA TRP A 42 1.66 12.05 -1.16
C TRP A 42 3.03 11.60 -0.65
N GLU A 43 3.26 11.62 0.66
CA GLU A 43 4.43 10.96 1.22
C GLU A 43 4.38 9.45 0.94
N PRO A 44 5.53 8.77 0.78
CA PRO A 44 5.53 7.38 0.31
C PRO A 44 4.78 6.41 1.22
N TYR A 45 4.91 6.52 2.54
CA TYR A 45 4.22 5.62 3.48
C TYR A 45 2.69 5.75 3.42
N PRO A 46 2.08 6.96 3.56
CA PRO A 46 0.64 7.14 3.35
C PRO A 46 0.15 6.67 1.97
N THR A 47 0.94 6.94 0.93
CA THR A 47 0.62 6.51 -0.44
C THR A 47 0.60 4.99 -0.54
N SER A 48 1.56 4.30 0.08
CA SER A 48 1.64 2.84 0.09
C SER A 48 0.44 2.20 0.77
N LEU A 49 0.08 2.65 1.97
CA LEU A 49 -1.08 2.13 2.69
C LEU A 49 -2.38 2.36 1.91
N ARG A 50 -2.54 3.53 1.31
CA ARG A 50 -3.71 3.84 0.47
C ARG A 50 -3.79 2.96 -0.77
N ILE A 51 -2.69 2.72 -1.47
CA ILE A 51 -2.63 1.78 -2.61
C ILE A 51 -3.11 0.41 -2.17
N ILE A 52 -2.57 -0.14 -1.09
CA ILE A 52 -2.92 -1.44 -0.54
C ILE A 52 -4.42 -1.48 -0.21
N ASN A 53 -4.90 -0.51 0.55
CA ASN A 53 -6.28 -0.50 1.05
C ASN A 53 -7.32 -0.29 -0.07
N TRP A 54 -7.01 0.52 -1.09
CA TRP A 54 -7.90 0.67 -2.24
C TRP A 54 -7.97 -0.59 -3.10
N ILE A 55 -6.85 -1.30 -3.27
CA ILE A 55 -6.82 -2.58 -4.00
C ILE A 55 -7.63 -3.64 -3.24
N LYS A 56 -7.39 -3.79 -1.94
CA LYS A 56 -8.14 -4.72 -1.08
C LYS A 56 -9.64 -4.44 -1.13
N TRP A 57 -10.02 -3.19 -0.92
CA TRP A 57 -11.42 -2.78 -0.97
C TRP A 57 -12.05 -3.07 -2.34
N HIS A 58 -11.34 -2.77 -3.44
CA HIS A 58 -11.83 -3.11 -4.78
C HIS A 58 -11.99 -4.62 -4.98
N SER A 59 -11.10 -5.42 -4.41
CA SER A 59 -11.19 -6.90 -4.51
C SER A 59 -12.45 -7.42 -3.83
N LEU A 60 -12.88 -6.79 -2.74
CA LEU A 60 -14.07 -7.16 -1.98
C LEU A 60 -15.37 -6.72 -2.67
N CYS A 61 -15.47 -5.47 -3.11
CA CYS A 61 -16.74 -4.89 -3.58
C CYS A 61 -16.74 -4.35 -5.01
N LYS A 62 -15.62 -4.49 -5.76
CA LYS A 62 -15.45 -3.93 -7.13
C LYS A 62 -15.74 -2.43 -7.23
N GLY A 63 -15.51 -1.69 -6.13
CA GLY A 63 -15.99 -0.32 -5.95
C GLY A 63 -15.20 0.78 -6.67
N LEU A 64 -13.95 0.57 -7.11
CA LEU A 64 -13.16 1.64 -7.75
C LEU A 64 -13.73 2.02 -9.13
N SER A 65 -14.05 3.32 -9.29
CA SER A 65 -14.37 3.91 -10.58
C SER A 65 -13.13 4.02 -11.47
N GLU A 66 -13.32 4.27 -12.77
CA GLU A 66 -12.20 4.48 -13.70
C GLU A 66 -11.33 5.69 -13.30
N LYS A 67 -11.95 6.76 -12.78
CA LYS A 67 -11.24 7.91 -12.19
C LYS A 67 -10.35 7.48 -11.02
N ALA A 68 -10.87 6.64 -10.13
CA ALA A 68 -10.12 6.13 -8.98
C ALA A 68 -8.99 5.17 -9.41
N LYS A 69 -9.20 4.30 -10.39
CA LYS A 69 -8.15 3.43 -10.95
C LYS A 69 -7.03 4.24 -11.61
N LEU A 70 -7.37 5.31 -12.34
CA LEU A 70 -6.37 6.21 -12.92
C LEU A 70 -5.55 6.92 -11.82
N SER A 71 -6.23 7.41 -10.78
CA SER A 71 -5.55 7.99 -9.61
C SER A 71 -4.64 6.97 -8.94
N LEU A 72 -5.11 5.74 -8.73
CA LEU A 72 -4.33 4.64 -8.17
C LEU A 72 -3.06 4.37 -9.00
N TRP A 73 -3.17 4.31 -10.33
CA TRP A 73 -2.04 4.17 -11.22
C TRP A 73 -1.02 5.31 -11.09
N ASN A 74 -1.48 6.55 -10.99
CA ASN A 74 -0.62 7.70 -10.75
C ASN A 74 0.12 7.61 -9.42
N GLN A 75 -0.54 7.12 -8.36
CA GLN A 75 0.08 6.87 -7.05
C GLN A 75 1.17 5.79 -7.14
N VAL A 76 0.92 4.70 -7.87
CA VAL A 76 1.91 3.64 -8.10
C VAL A 76 3.15 4.17 -8.82
N ARG A 77 2.97 4.97 -9.88
CA ARG A 77 4.08 5.61 -10.60
C ARG A 77 4.86 6.59 -9.70
N TRP A 78 4.16 7.35 -8.87
CA TRP A 78 4.77 8.26 -7.91
C TRP A 78 5.62 7.51 -6.88
N LEU A 79 5.04 6.52 -6.23
CA LEU A 79 5.72 5.68 -5.24
C LEU A 79 6.92 4.93 -5.86
N GLY A 80 6.75 4.37 -7.05
CA GLY A 80 7.81 3.62 -7.74
C GLY A 80 9.09 4.41 -7.99
N ASN A 81 9.01 5.74 -7.99
CA ASN A 81 10.18 6.62 -8.12
C ASN A 81 10.70 7.17 -6.78
N ARG A 82 10.01 6.91 -5.66
CA ARG A 82 10.32 7.50 -4.34
C ARG A 82 10.21 6.52 -3.16
N PRO A 83 10.73 5.28 -3.25
CA PRO A 83 10.75 4.42 -2.07
C PRO A 83 11.63 5.03 -0.97
N GLU A 84 11.26 4.76 0.27
CA GLU A 84 11.91 5.35 1.47
C GLU A 84 13.18 4.59 1.88
N TYR A 85 14.13 4.47 0.97
CA TYR A 85 15.42 3.77 1.23
C TYR A 85 16.17 4.31 2.45
N HIS A 86 15.95 5.58 2.80
CA HIS A 86 16.61 6.24 3.92
C HIS A 86 16.02 5.85 5.28
N LEU A 87 14.77 5.38 5.32
CA LEU A 87 14.10 4.94 6.55
C LEU A 87 14.23 3.43 6.78
N GLN A 88 14.38 2.65 5.70
CA GLN A 88 14.48 1.19 5.74
C GLN A 88 13.33 0.50 6.53
N GLY A 89 13.51 -0.78 6.90
CA GLY A 89 12.60 -1.50 7.78
C GLY A 89 11.16 -1.47 7.27
N ASN A 90 10.23 -1.29 8.18
CA ASN A 90 8.80 -1.38 7.89
C ASN A 90 8.32 -0.41 6.80
N HIS A 91 8.88 0.81 6.72
CA HIS A 91 8.50 1.78 5.68
C HIS A 91 8.84 1.29 4.28
N LEU A 92 10.08 0.86 4.08
CA LEU A 92 10.53 0.38 2.78
C LEU A 92 9.83 -0.92 2.38
N PHE A 93 9.58 -1.82 3.35
CA PHE A 93 8.81 -3.03 3.13
C PHE A 93 7.39 -2.73 2.64
N ILE A 94 6.66 -1.83 3.29
CA ILE A 94 5.31 -1.42 2.91
C ILE A 94 5.30 -0.74 1.53
N ASN A 95 6.30 0.07 1.19
CA ASN A 95 6.44 0.64 -0.15
C ASN A 95 6.53 -0.48 -1.21
N ALA A 96 7.35 -1.49 -0.95
CA ALA A 96 7.53 -2.62 -1.86
C ALA A 96 6.28 -3.50 -1.97
N LYS A 97 5.61 -3.79 -0.85
CA LYS A 97 4.32 -4.50 -0.82
C LYS A 97 3.27 -3.80 -1.67
N ALA A 98 3.14 -2.49 -1.53
CA ALA A 98 2.20 -1.69 -2.34
C ALA A 98 2.48 -1.81 -3.84
N LEU A 99 3.76 -1.73 -4.25
CA LEU A 99 4.15 -1.89 -5.65
C LEU A 99 3.91 -3.31 -6.17
N LEU A 100 4.09 -4.33 -5.33
CA LEU A 100 3.83 -5.72 -5.70
C LEU A 100 2.34 -5.97 -5.91
N LEU A 101 1.50 -5.57 -4.95
CA LEU A 101 0.04 -5.69 -5.06
C LEU A 101 -0.50 -4.90 -6.27
N ALA A 102 0.01 -3.69 -6.50
CA ALA A 102 -0.36 -2.90 -7.66
C ALA A 102 0.05 -3.58 -8.98
N SER A 103 1.21 -4.23 -9.00
CA SER A 103 1.65 -4.98 -10.18
C SER A 103 0.71 -6.13 -10.52
N ALA A 104 0.22 -6.85 -9.50
CA ALA A 104 -0.79 -7.89 -9.68
C ALA A 104 -2.14 -7.29 -10.11
N PHE A 105 -2.59 -6.23 -9.46
CA PHE A 105 -3.86 -5.56 -9.75
C PHE A 105 -3.97 -5.05 -11.19
N PHE A 106 -2.90 -4.43 -11.69
CA PHE A 106 -2.83 -3.93 -13.07
C PHE A 106 -2.31 -4.95 -14.08
N SER A 107 -2.15 -6.21 -13.68
CA SER A 107 -1.64 -7.31 -14.54
C SER A 107 -0.33 -6.94 -15.24
N LEU A 108 0.59 -6.29 -14.52
CA LEU A 108 1.87 -5.90 -15.08
C LEU A 108 2.75 -7.13 -15.30
N ASP A 109 3.48 -7.14 -16.42
CA ASP A 109 4.46 -8.17 -16.71
C ASP A 109 5.51 -8.30 -15.59
N SER A 110 6.00 -9.53 -15.35
CA SER A 110 7.05 -9.83 -14.38
C SER A 110 8.37 -9.09 -14.65
N ASN A 111 8.60 -8.65 -15.88
CA ASN A 111 9.72 -7.80 -16.26
C ASN A 111 9.48 -6.32 -16.03
N SER A 112 8.27 -5.92 -15.61
CA SER A 112 7.98 -4.52 -15.33
C SER A 112 8.91 -3.96 -14.24
N LYS A 113 9.26 -2.68 -14.36
CA LYS A 113 10.13 -1.99 -13.40
C LYS A 113 9.56 -2.04 -11.97
N HIS A 114 8.25 -1.90 -11.82
CA HIS A 114 7.59 -1.89 -10.51
C HIS A 114 7.63 -3.27 -9.86
N PHE A 115 7.29 -4.33 -10.59
CA PHE A 115 7.35 -5.70 -10.10
C PHE A 115 8.78 -6.09 -9.68
N ARG A 116 9.77 -5.91 -10.56
CA ARG A 116 11.16 -6.25 -10.26
C ARG A 116 11.72 -5.49 -9.08
N LYS A 117 11.41 -4.19 -8.99
CA LYS A 117 11.81 -3.36 -7.85
C LYS A 117 11.19 -3.87 -6.55
N SER A 118 9.89 -4.17 -6.53
CA SER A 118 9.20 -4.67 -5.34
C SER A 118 9.79 -5.98 -4.84
N ILE A 119 9.99 -6.96 -5.72
CA ILE A 119 10.59 -8.25 -5.36
C ILE A 119 12.02 -8.08 -4.83
N SER A 120 12.83 -7.22 -5.46
CA SER A 120 14.20 -6.95 -5.00
C SER A 120 14.23 -6.37 -3.59
N ILE A 121 13.37 -5.39 -3.32
CA ILE A 121 13.28 -4.76 -1.99
C ILE A 121 12.78 -5.77 -0.96
N ILE A 122 11.68 -6.49 -1.24
CA ILE A 122 11.10 -7.47 -0.31
C ILE A 122 12.14 -8.52 0.08
N LYS A 123 12.85 -9.09 -0.90
CA LYS A 123 13.90 -10.08 -0.60
C LYS A 123 14.99 -9.54 0.30
N LYS A 124 15.43 -8.31 0.06
CA LYS A 124 16.45 -7.66 0.88
C LYS A 124 15.95 -7.41 2.30
N GLU A 125 14.76 -6.79 2.44
CA GLU A 125 14.17 -6.49 3.73
C GLU A 125 13.89 -7.75 4.56
N LEU A 126 13.47 -8.86 3.93
CA LEU A 126 13.29 -10.13 4.63
C LEU A 126 14.60 -10.67 5.21
N GLN A 127 15.69 -10.59 4.44
CA GLN A 127 17.02 -11.01 4.92
C GLN A 127 17.57 -10.13 6.02
N GLU A 128 17.22 -8.83 6.02
CA GLU A 128 17.67 -7.87 7.04
C GLU A 128 16.80 -7.88 8.30
N GLN A 129 15.50 -8.14 8.16
CA GLN A 129 14.54 -8.06 9.28
C GLN A 129 14.33 -9.37 10.03
N PHE A 130 14.63 -10.52 9.43
CA PHE A 130 14.46 -11.83 10.08
C PHE A 130 15.79 -12.53 10.30
N LEU A 131 16.00 -12.94 11.54
CA LEU A 131 17.17 -13.72 11.96
C LEU A 131 17.05 -15.18 11.49
N GLU A 132 18.13 -15.96 11.59
CA GLU A 132 18.15 -17.36 11.16
C GLU A 132 17.14 -18.25 11.90
N ASP A 133 16.79 -17.89 13.14
CA ASP A 133 15.77 -18.58 13.95
C ASP A 133 14.34 -18.13 13.63
N GLY A 134 14.17 -17.20 12.68
CA GLY A 134 12.89 -16.63 12.27
C GLY A 134 12.40 -15.46 13.14
N ALA A 135 13.13 -15.07 14.18
CA ALA A 135 12.74 -13.90 14.98
C ALA A 135 13.00 -12.60 14.23
N HIS A 136 12.18 -11.57 14.51
CA HIS A 136 12.42 -10.24 13.97
C HIS A 136 13.64 -9.60 14.66
N PHE A 137 14.53 -8.95 13.91
CA PHE A 137 15.81 -8.43 14.39
C PHE A 137 15.70 -7.44 15.57
N GLU A 138 14.58 -6.72 15.68
CA GLU A 138 14.32 -5.80 16.79
C GLU A 138 13.97 -6.52 18.11
N LEU A 139 13.85 -7.86 18.11
CA LEU A 139 13.51 -8.69 19.28
C LEU A 139 12.25 -8.24 20.00
N SER A 140 11.31 -7.62 19.27
CA SER A 140 10.04 -7.14 19.76
C SER A 140 8.90 -8.01 19.23
N PRO A 141 8.09 -8.66 20.11
CA PRO A 141 6.92 -9.43 19.67
C PRO A 141 5.93 -8.61 18.84
N MET A 142 5.78 -7.31 19.15
CA MET A 142 4.91 -6.41 18.40
C MET A 142 5.41 -6.21 16.96
N TYR A 143 6.69 -5.89 16.77
CA TYR A 143 7.25 -5.71 15.42
C TYR A 143 7.31 -7.01 14.64
N HIS A 144 7.58 -8.15 15.32
CA HIS A 144 7.49 -9.46 14.70
C HIS A 144 6.07 -9.72 14.16
N SER A 145 5.04 -9.46 14.97
CA SER A 145 3.65 -9.64 14.56
C SER A 145 3.27 -8.73 13.38
N LEU A 146 3.68 -7.46 13.40
CA LEU A 146 3.43 -6.52 12.31
C LEU A 146 4.14 -6.95 11.01
N ALA A 147 5.38 -7.44 11.11
CA ALA A 147 6.13 -7.94 9.96
C ALA A 147 5.46 -9.20 9.38
N MET A 148 5.02 -10.13 10.23
CA MET A 148 4.29 -11.33 9.82
C MET A 148 2.94 -10.98 9.18
N GLU A 149 2.16 -10.06 9.75
CA GLU A 149 0.91 -9.58 9.16
C GLU A 149 1.16 -9.01 7.76
N ASN A 150 2.19 -8.19 7.61
CA ASN A 150 2.54 -7.61 6.32
C ASN A 150 2.98 -8.63 5.27
N LEU A 151 3.53 -9.76 5.69
CA LEU A 151 3.94 -10.85 4.80
C LEU A 151 2.77 -11.74 4.37
N LEU A 152 1.83 -11.99 5.28
CA LEU A 152 0.70 -12.90 5.05
C LEU A 152 -0.46 -12.24 4.30
N ASP A 153 -0.49 -10.95 4.25
CA ASP A 153 -1.51 -10.11 3.64
C ASP A 153 -1.25 -9.93 2.14
#